data_c460a75cf4c1066630d45dcd271c3777
#
_entry.id   c460a75cf4c1066630d45dcd271c3777
#
_cell.length_a   1.000
_cell.length_b   1.000
_cell.length_c   1.000
_cell.angle_alpha   90.00
_cell.angle_beta   90.00
_cell.angle_gamma   90.00
#
_symmetry.space_group_name_H-M   'P 1'
#
loop_
_entity.id
_entity.type
_entity.pdbx_description
1 polymer ?
#
loop_
_entity_poly.entity_id
_entity_poly.type
_entity_poly.pdbx_seq_one_letter_code
_entity_poly.pdbx_strand_id
1 'polypeptide(L)'
;MNPSFFEQLRGPNSGDSLRYDAERNLLIDDSTSESFPILDGIPRFVASEHLASFGLQWNKYEVAHDDEDRATFEAKTGMPLADLSGLRVLDAGCGGGRYSKIVGEAGAAVIGADHSTAVEKAANLCGHLPEVHFVQADLKKLPLEQASFDFVFSIGVMHHDADTRAVFDAVARFVKPGGKLAVWLYRRNQFWQEWINNALRRRTT
;
A
#
# COMPACT_ATOMS: atom_id res chain seq x y z
N MET A 1 -7.70 -7.27 -16.28
CA MET A 1 -6.39 -7.58 -15.65
C MET A 1 -5.31 -6.99 -16.54
N ASN A 2 -4.35 -6.25 -16.01
CA ASN A 2 -3.30 -5.61 -16.80
C ASN A 2 -2.00 -6.43 -16.72
N PRO A 3 -1.66 -7.26 -17.75
CA PRO A 3 -0.45 -8.09 -17.72
C PRO A 3 0.83 -7.27 -17.55
N SER A 4 0.88 -6.03 -18.07
CA SER A 4 2.04 -5.16 -17.95
C SER A 4 2.35 -4.75 -16.52
N PHE A 5 1.36 -4.80 -15.61
CA PHE A 5 1.59 -4.59 -14.19
C PHE A 5 2.42 -5.73 -13.58
N PHE A 6 2.15 -6.99 -13.97
CA PHE A 6 2.86 -8.15 -13.42
C PHE A 6 4.34 -8.18 -13.80
N GLU A 7 4.71 -7.61 -14.96
CA GLU A 7 6.11 -7.48 -15.39
C GLU A 7 6.93 -6.55 -14.49
N GLN A 8 6.25 -5.66 -13.74
CA GLN A 8 6.88 -4.74 -12.80
C GLN A 8 7.17 -5.39 -11.42
N LEU A 9 6.62 -6.59 -11.19
CA LEU A 9 6.77 -7.28 -9.92
C LEU A 9 8.07 -8.09 -9.87
N ARG A 10 8.57 -8.28 -8.66
CA ARG A 10 9.81 -9.01 -8.38
C ARG A 10 9.58 -10.06 -7.29
N GLY A 11 10.36 -11.10 -7.29
CA GLY A 11 10.38 -12.08 -6.20
C GLY A 11 10.76 -11.40 -4.89
N PRO A 12 9.95 -11.51 -3.81
CA PRO A 12 10.21 -10.80 -2.56
C PRO A 12 11.48 -11.27 -1.84
N ASN A 13 11.97 -12.47 -2.17
CA ASN A 13 13.19 -13.05 -1.60
C ASN A 13 14.38 -13.01 -2.58
N SER A 14 14.15 -13.17 -3.88
CA SER A 14 15.18 -13.18 -4.94
C SER A 14 15.49 -11.79 -5.49
N GLY A 15 14.47 -10.95 -5.65
CA GLY A 15 14.54 -9.71 -6.43
C GLY A 15 14.43 -9.90 -7.94
N ASP A 16 14.29 -11.15 -8.40
CA ASP A 16 14.21 -11.48 -9.82
C ASP A 16 12.81 -11.23 -10.40
N SER A 17 12.71 -11.14 -11.73
CA SER A 17 11.43 -11.00 -12.42
C SER A 17 10.57 -12.24 -12.22
N LEU A 18 9.26 -12.02 -12.07
CA LEU A 18 8.29 -13.11 -11.92
C LEU A 18 7.68 -13.49 -13.28
N ARG A 19 7.49 -14.78 -13.49
CA ARG A 19 6.77 -15.30 -14.66
C ARG A 19 5.29 -15.46 -14.32
N TYR A 20 4.42 -14.92 -15.18
CA TYR A 20 2.98 -15.10 -15.05
C TYR A 20 2.52 -16.39 -15.71
N ASP A 21 1.88 -17.27 -14.93
CA ASP A 21 1.19 -18.48 -15.37
C ASP A 21 -0.31 -18.18 -15.45
N ALA A 22 -0.81 -17.92 -16.66
CA ALA A 22 -2.20 -17.53 -16.89
C ALA A 22 -3.20 -18.69 -16.67
N GLU A 23 -2.77 -19.96 -16.84
CA GLU A 23 -3.64 -21.11 -16.64
C GLU A 23 -3.93 -21.34 -15.16
N ARG A 24 -2.91 -21.11 -14.31
CA ARG A 24 -3.01 -21.30 -12.87
C ARG A 24 -3.30 -20.02 -12.11
N ASN A 25 -3.24 -18.86 -12.78
CA ASN A 25 -3.37 -17.53 -12.21
C ASN A 25 -2.36 -17.28 -11.07
N LEU A 26 -1.08 -17.59 -11.37
CA LEU A 26 0.04 -17.50 -10.44
C LEU A 26 1.16 -16.62 -11.00
N LEU A 27 1.88 -15.95 -10.11
CA LEU A 27 3.22 -15.43 -10.39
C LEU A 27 4.24 -16.43 -9.84
N ILE A 28 5.23 -16.78 -10.64
CA ILE A 28 6.24 -17.79 -10.30
C ILE A 28 7.62 -17.14 -10.30
N ASP A 29 8.33 -17.33 -9.21
CA ASP A 29 9.75 -17.02 -9.09
C ASP A 29 10.53 -18.29 -9.49
N ASP A 30 11.06 -18.30 -10.71
CA ASP A 30 11.76 -19.48 -11.23
C ASP A 30 13.11 -19.72 -10.52
N SER A 31 13.68 -18.69 -9.82
CA SER A 31 14.95 -18.83 -9.09
C SER A 31 14.78 -19.46 -7.70
N THR A 32 13.66 -19.21 -7.03
CA THR A 32 13.36 -19.76 -5.70
C THR A 32 12.32 -20.88 -5.73
N SER A 33 11.65 -21.10 -6.88
CA SER A 33 10.50 -22.00 -7.03
C SER A 33 9.28 -21.58 -6.18
N GLU A 34 9.26 -20.36 -5.68
CA GLU A 34 8.09 -19.81 -5.00
C GLU A 34 6.99 -19.43 -5.99
N SER A 35 5.75 -19.54 -5.56
CA SER A 35 4.60 -19.13 -6.36
C SER A 35 3.61 -18.32 -5.53
N PHE A 36 3.05 -17.29 -6.16
CA PHE A 36 2.20 -16.30 -5.53
C PHE A 36 0.86 -16.23 -6.26
N PRO A 37 -0.27 -16.52 -5.61
CA PRO A 37 -1.57 -16.52 -6.26
C PRO A 37 -2.02 -15.09 -6.58
N ILE A 38 -2.79 -14.99 -7.67
CA ILE A 38 -3.49 -13.76 -8.02
C ILE A 38 -4.98 -14.00 -7.72
N LEU A 39 -5.52 -13.31 -6.74
CA LEU A 39 -6.92 -13.40 -6.34
C LEU A 39 -7.61 -12.07 -6.66
N ASP A 40 -8.70 -12.12 -7.43
CA ASP A 40 -9.44 -10.94 -7.89
C ASP A 40 -8.57 -9.86 -8.55
N GLY A 41 -7.55 -10.30 -9.32
CA GLY A 41 -6.61 -9.42 -10.00
C GLY A 41 -5.50 -8.85 -9.10
N ILE A 42 -5.44 -9.22 -7.82
CA ILE A 42 -4.47 -8.74 -6.85
C ILE A 42 -3.47 -9.85 -6.55
N PRO A 43 -2.17 -9.67 -6.83
CA PRO A 43 -1.11 -10.59 -6.42
C PRO A 43 -0.96 -10.64 -4.90
N ARG A 44 -0.82 -11.85 -4.34
CA ARG A 44 -0.74 -12.11 -2.91
C ARG A 44 0.63 -12.65 -2.53
N PHE A 45 1.42 -11.86 -1.82
CA PHE A 45 2.78 -12.18 -1.37
C PHE A 45 2.86 -12.44 0.14
N VAL A 46 1.73 -12.69 0.78
CA VAL A 46 1.63 -13.03 2.20
C VAL A 46 1.19 -14.46 2.37
N ALA A 47 1.58 -15.10 3.49
CA ALA A 47 1.13 -16.45 3.81
C ALA A 47 -0.40 -16.50 4.01
N SER A 48 -1.02 -17.61 3.62
CA SER A 48 -2.49 -17.82 3.66
C SER A 48 -3.11 -17.64 5.06
N GLU A 49 -2.33 -17.83 6.11
CA GLU A 49 -2.75 -17.67 7.51
C GLU A 49 -3.08 -16.21 7.87
N HIS A 50 -2.51 -15.24 7.14
CA HIS A 50 -2.71 -13.81 7.36
C HIS A 50 -3.82 -13.20 6.52
N LEU A 51 -4.42 -13.98 5.61
CA LEU A 51 -5.45 -13.49 4.69
C LEU A 51 -6.73 -13.01 5.39
N ALA A 52 -7.02 -13.48 6.60
CA ALA A 52 -8.32 -13.29 7.24
C ALA A 52 -8.37 -12.28 8.41
N SER A 53 -7.25 -11.90 9.04
CA SER A 53 -7.31 -11.36 10.41
C SER A 53 -7.38 -9.84 10.56
N PHE A 54 -6.92 -9.04 9.61
CA PHE A 54 -6.87 -7.57 9.74
C PHE A 54 -7.95 -6.81 8.94
N GLY A 55 -8.58 -7.44 7.96
CA GLY A 55 -9.56 -6.79 7.08
C GLY A 55 -10.86 -6.34 7.75
N LEU A 56 -11.23 -6.94 8.88
CA LEU A 56 -12.51 -6.66 9.56
C LEU A 56 -12.56 -5.28 10.23
N GLN A 57 -11.43 -4.71 10.66
CA GLN A 57 -11.42 -3.40 11.34
C GLN A 57 -11.51 -2.24 10.36
N TRP A 58 -10.92 -2.35 9.16
CA TRP A 58 -10.89 -1.28 8.15
C TRP A 58 -12.17 -1.18 7.31
N ASN A 59 -12.92 -2.28 7.18
CA ASN A 59 -14.19 -2.28 6.43
C ASN A 59 -15.32 -1.48 7.10
N LYS A 60 -15.19 -1.10 8.38
CA LYS A 60 -16.28 -0.53 9.16
C LYS A 60 -16.27 1.01 9.28
N TYR A 61 -15.17 1.71 9.02
CA TYR A 61 -14.99 3.09 9.47
C TYR A 61 -14.50 4.12 8.45
N GLU A 62 -14.25 3.77 7.18
CA GLU A 62 -13.84 4.76 6.19
C GLU A 62 -14.94 5.12 5.22
N VAL A 63 -15.57 6.27 5.46
CA VAL A 63 -16.29 7.01 4.43
C VAL A 63 -15.25 7.95 3.80
N ALA A 64 -14.97 7.78 2.50
CA ALA A 64 -14.07 8.66 1.77
C ALA A 64 -14.74 10.05 1.62
N HIS A 65 -14.08 11.08 2.13
CA HIS A 65 -14.45 12.48 1.91
C HIS A 65 -13.38 13.10 1.00
N ASP A 66 -13.56 13.07 -0.30
CA ASP A 66 -12.53 13.39 -1.30
C ASP A 66 -11.81 14.73 -1.06
N ASP A 67 -12.53 15.81 -0.74
CA ASP A 67 -11.91 17.12 -0.51
C ASP A 67 -11.07 17.15 0.79
N GLU A 68 -11.56 16.53 1.85
CA GLU A 68 -10.86 16.43 3.13
C GLU A 68 -9.63 15.54 3.03
N ASP A 69 -9.73 14.45 2.26
CA ASP A 69 -8.62 13.54 2.00
C ASP A 69 -7.52 14.19 1.17
N ARG A 70 -7.85 15.02 0.18
CA ARG A 70 -6.89 15.80 -0.63
C ARG A 70 -6.09 16.77 0.25
N ALA A 71 -6.77 17.62 1.01
CA ALA A 71 -6.12 18.56 1.92
C ALA A 71 -5.26 17.84 2.99
N THR A 72 -5.76 16.72 3.52
CA THR A 72 -5.04 15.90 4.51
C THR A 72 -3.80 15.26 3.92
N PHE A 73 -3.87 14.74 2.69
CA PHE A 73 -2.73 14.16 1.99
C PHE A 73 -1.61 15.20 1.80
N GLU A 74 -1.93 16.36 1.24
CA GLU A 74 -0.95 17.43 1.01
C GLU A 74 -0.33 17.91 2.32
N ALA A 75 -1.14 18.09 3.37
CA ALA A 75 -0.65 18.50 4.68
C ALA A 75 0.28 17.48 5.35
N LYS A 76 0.02 16.16 5.16
CA LYS A 76 0.82 15.09 5.76
C LYS A 76 2.08 14.76 4.97
N THR A 77 2.05 14.92 3.67
CA THR A 77 3.15 14.54 2.78
C THR A 77 4.01 15.74 2.37
N GLY A 78 3.49 16.95 2.43
CA GLY A 78 4.11 18.13 1.85
C GLY A 78 4.22 18.08 0.32
N MET A 79 3.44 17.18 -0.33
CA MET A 79 3.44 16.99 -1.78
C MET A 79 2.13 17.51 -2.36
N PRO A 80 2.15 18.58 -3.17
CA PRO A 80 0.95 19.04 -3.87
C PRO A 80 0.47 17.98 -4.86
N LEU A 81 -0.83 17.71 -4.91
CA LEU A 81 -1.41 16.77 -5.86
C LEU A 81 -1.15 17.14 -7.32
N ALA A 82 -1.08 18.45 -7.61
CA ALA A 82 -0.77 18.94 -8.95
C ALA A 82 0.62 18.51 -9.47
N ASP A 83 1.55 18.19 -8.57
CA ASP A 83 2.92 17.80 -8.91
C ASP A 83 3.06 16.28 -9.16
N LEU A 84 1.97 15.50 -9.01
CA LEU A 84 2.00 14.04 -9.09
C LEU A 84 1.75 13.49 -10.50
N SER A 85 1.23 14.29 -11.41
CA SER A 85 0.90 13.82 -12.77
C SER A 85 2.13 13.23 -13.48
N GLY A 86 1.97 12.00 -13.99
CA GLY A 86 3.03 11.28 -14.70
C GLY A 86 4.10 10.66 -13.79
N LEU A 87 4.03 10.85 -12.46
CA LEU A 87 4.96 10.23 -11.54
C LEU A 87 4.58 8.77 -11.26
N ARG A 88 5.60 7.97 -10.98
CA ARG A 88 5.43 6.62 -10.43
C ARG A 88 5.46 6.68 -8.91
N VAL A 89 4.37 6.28 -8.27
CA VAL A 89 4.13 6.48 -6.85
C VAL A 89 3.88 5.14 -6.14
N LEU A 90 4.51 4.96 -4.97
CA LEU A 90 4.24 3.84 -4.05
C LEU A 90 3.47 4.35 -2.83
N ASP A 91 2.29 3.76 -2.59
CA ASP A 91 1.51 3.91 -1.35
C ASP A 91 1.83 2.72 -0.43
N ALA A 92 2.77 2.92 0.51
CA ALA A 92 3.24 1.88 1.41
C ALA A 92 2.35 1.79 2.67
N GLY A 93 1.43 0.85 2.67
CA GLY A 93 0.36 0.68 3.64
C GLY A 93 -0.92 1.37 3.20
N CYS A 94 -1.39 1.04 1.99
CA CYS A 94 -2.50 1.74 1.34
C CYS A 94 -3.86 1.53 2.02
N GLY A 95 -4.00 0.49 2.88
CA GLY A 95 -5.28 0.15 3.50
C GLY A 95 -6.41 0.02 2.48
N GLY A 96 -7.51 0.75 2.68
CA GLY A 96 -8.67 0.79 1.77
C GLY A 96 -8.50 1.67 0.52
N GLY A 97 -7.31 2.23 0.26
CA GLY A 97 -6.95 2.88 -1.01
C GLY A 97 -7.37 4.34 -1.16
N ARG A 98 -7.83 5.01 -0.10
CA ARG A 98 -8.32 6.40 -0.20
C ARG A 98 -7.28 7.38 -0.74
N TYR A 99 -6.01 7.27 -0.30
CA TYR A 99 -4.93 8.11 -0.81
C TYR A 99 -4.44 7.64 -2.18
N SER A 100 -4.39 6.33 -2.43
CA SER A 100 -4.11 5.79 -3.76
C SER A 100 -5.09 6.32 -4.82
N LYS A 101 -6.39 6.44 -4.46
CA LYS A 101 -7.43 7.01 -5.34
C LYS A 101 -7.10 8.45 -5.74
N ILE A 102 -6.93 9.35 -4.77
CA ILE A 102 -6.72 10.78 -5.08
C ILE A 102 -5.39 11.04 -5.80
N VAL A 103 -4.36 10.24 -5.51
CA VAL A 103 -3.06 10.29 -6.20
C VAL A 103 -3.18 9.79 -7.64
N GLY A 104 -3.94 8.70 -7.86
CA GLY A 104 -4.25 8.20 -9.20
C GLY A 104 -5.12 9.17 -10.02
N GLU A 105 -6.14 9.79 -9.40
CA GLU A 105 -6.95 10.85 -10.02
C GLU A 105 -6.13 12.10 -10.39
N ALA A 106 -5.03 12.36 -9.68
CA ALA A 106 -4.07 13.41 -10.02
C ALA A 106 -3.16 13.05 -11.21
N GLY A 107 -3.32 11.84 -11.79
CA GLY A 107 -2.58 11.41 -12.99
C GLY A 107 -1.28 10.66 -12.71
N ALA A 108 -1.07 10.18 -11.49
CA ALA A 108 0.08 9.33 -11.16
C ALA A 108 -0.19 7.86 -11.51
N ALA A 109 0.88 7.12 -11.84
CA ALA A 109 0.86 5.65 -11.84
C ALA A 109 1.15 5.15 -10.41
N VAL A 110 0.16 4.50 -9.79
CA VAL A 110 0.22 4.13 -8.36
C VAL A 110 0.30 2.63 -8.18
N ILE A 111 1.22 2.19 -7.31
CA ILE A 111 1.19 0.85 -6.71
C ILE A 111 0.88 1.01 -5.23
N GLY A 112 -0.26 0.48 -4.79
CA GLY A 112 -0.62 0.37 -3.38
C GLY A 112 -0.21 -0.99 -2.83
N ALA A 113 0.45 -1.01 -1.68
CA ALA A 113 0.83 -2.24 -0.99
C ALA A 113 0.30 -2.22 0.44
N ASP A 114 -0.33 -3.32 0.87
CA ASP A 114 -0.77 -3.51 2.24
C ASP A 114 -0.70 -5.00 2.61
N HIS A 115 -0.44 -5.29 3.88
CA HIS A 115 -0.41 -6.68 4.36
C HIS A 115 -1.81 -7.28 4.52
N SER A 116 -2.81 -6.45 4.73
CA SER A 116 -4.19 -6.85 5.00
C SER A 116 -5.02 -7.07 3.73
N THR A 117 -6.19 -7.69 3.89
CA THR A 117 -7.20 -7.83 2.83
C THR A 117 -7.87 -6.51 2.44
N ALA A 118 -7.55 -5.39 3.11
CA ALA A 118 -8.06 -4.07 2.74
C ALA A 118 -7.70 -3.66 1.31
N VAL A 119 -6.67 -4.27 0.71
CA VAL A 119 -6.32 -4.12 -0.72
C VAL A 119 -7.47 -4.47 -1.67
N GLU A 120 -8.42 -5.32 -1.26
CA GLU A 120 -9.61 -5.66 -2.04
C GLU A 120 -10.57 -4.46 -2.14
N LYS A 121 -10.78 -3.78 -1.01
CA LYS A 121 -11.54 -2.53 -0.97
C LYS A 121 -10.84 -1.45 -1.80
N ALA A 122 -9.50 -1.35 -1.68
CA ALA A 122 -8.70 -0.41 -2.45
C ALA A 122 -8.83 -0.65 -3.97
N ALA A 123 -8.73 -1.91 -4.41
CA ALA A 123 -8.89 -2.28 -5.81
C ALA A 123 -10.30 -1.96 -6.35
N ASN A 124 -11.34 -2.22 -5.55
CA ASN A 124 -12.71 -1.86 -5.91
C ASN A 124 -12.90 -0.33 -5.99
N LEU A 125 -12.36 0.42 -5.03
CA LEU A 125 -12.45 1.88 -4.99
C LEU A 125 -11.75 2.54 -6.19
N CYS A 126 -10.61 1.99 -6.62
CA CYS A 126 -9.77 2.52 -7.69
C CYS A 126 -9.99 1.82 -9.05
N GLY A 127 -10.99 0.93 -9.18
CA GLY A 127 -11.20 0.11 -10.38
C GLY A 127 -11.43 0.87 -11.68
N HIS A 128 -11.76 2.17 -11.60
CA HIS A 128 -11.90 3.08 -12.75
C HIS A 128 -10.57 3.75 -13.17
N LEU A 129 -9.48 3.55 -12.41
CA LEU A 129 -8.17 4.15 -12.65
C LEU A 129 -7.22 3.08 -13.22
N PRO A 130 -6.90 3.12 -14.54
CA PRO A 130 -6.16 2.06 -15.20
C PRO A 130 -4.69 1.93 -14.76
N GLU A 131 -4.10 3.01 -14.21
CA GLU A 131 -2.71 3.05 -13.76
C GLU A 131 -2.57 2.87 -12.24
N VAL A 132 -3.65 2.47 -11.54
CA VAL A 132 -3.63 2.21 -10.10
C VAL A 132 -3.74 0.72 -9.84
N HIS A 133 -2.73 0.13 -9.24
CA HIS A 133 -2.63 -1.30 -8.98
C HIS A 133 -2.34 -1.58 -7.51
N PHE A 134 -2.69 -2.79 -7.07
CA PHE A 134 -2.50 -3.18 -5.67
C PHE A 134 -1.81 -4.54 -5.56
N VAL A 135 -1.01 -4.70 -4.49
CA VAL A 135 -0.43 -5.97 -4.06
C VAL A 135 -0.69 -6.19 -2.58
N GLN A 136 -0.95 -7.42 -2.18
CA GLN A 136 -0.95 -7.79 -0.77
C GLN A 136 0.45 -8.29 -0.40
N ALA A 137 1.17 -7.51 0.42
CA ALA A 137 2.57 -7.80 0.73
C ALA A 137 3.00 -7.21 2.08
N ASP A 138 4.00 -7.82 2.71
CA ASP A 138 4.73 -7.23 3.83
C ASP A 138 5.60 -6.07 3.34
N LEU A 139 5.49 -4.90 3.97
CA LEU A 139 6.28 -3.71 3.63
C LEU A 139 7.79 -3.92 3.77
N LYS A 140 8.22 -4.90 4.56
CA LYS A 140 9.63 -5.27 4.70
C LYS A 140 10.14 -6.12 3.53
N LYS A 141 9.23 -6.71 2.73
CA LYS A 141 9.52 -7.61 1.60
C LYS A 141 8.62 -7.30 0.40
N LEU A 142 8.58 -6.05 -0.01
CA LEU A 142 7.77 -5.64 -1.15
C LEU A 142 8.28 -6.29 -2.44
N PRO A 143 7.38 -6.86 -3.25
CA PRO A 143 7.70 -7.53 -4.51
C PRO A 143 7.89 -6.54 -5.65
N LEU A 144 8.75 -5.54 -5.46
CA LEU A 144 8.91 -4.41 -6.37
C LEU A 144 10.39 -4.15 -6.66
N GLU A 145 10.66 -3.54 -7.81
CA GLU A 145 12.01 -3.10 -8.16
C GLU A 145 12.46 -1.93 -7.27
N GLN A 146 13.65 -2.04 -6.68
CA GLN A 146 14.24 -0.98 -5.85
C GLN A 146 14.59 0.25 -6.70
N ALA A 147 14.65 1.40 -6.05
CA ALA A 147 15.02 2.69 -6.67
C ALA A 147 14.21 3.02 -7.95
N SER A 148 12.90 2.66 -7.96
CA SER A 148 12.06 2.78 -9.16
C SER A 148 10.90 3.77 -9.03
N PHE A 149 10.66 4.35 -7.84
CA PHE A 149 9.55 5.28 -7.62
C PHE A 149 10.01 6.72 -7.48
N ASP A 150 9.30 7.62 -8.14
CA ASP A 150 9.51 9.07 -8.04
C ASP A 150 9.13 9.60 -6.67
N PHE A 151 8.05 9.04 -6.15
CA PHE A 151 7.51 9.39 -4.85
C PHE A 151 7.05 8.13 -4.11
N VAL A 152 7.41 8.03 -2.84
CA VAL A 152 6.95 6.99 -1.92
C VAL A 152 6.30 7.68 -0.74
N PHE A 153 5.13 7.22 -0.31
CA PHE A 153 4.53 7.71 0.92
C PHE A 153 3.98 6.59 1.80
N SER A 154 3.94 6.85 3.11
CA SER A 154 3.32 5.97 4.10
C SER A 154 2.67 6.80 5.18
N ILE A 155 1.35 6.73 5.31
CA ILE A 155 0.57 7.58 6.21
C ILE A 155 -0.13 6.72 7.26
N GLY A 156 0.33 6.80 8.51
CA GLY A 156 -0.34 6.16 9.65
C GLY A 156 -0.14 4.64 9.74
N VAL A 157 0.94 4.10 9.18
CA VAL A 157 1.17 2.65 9.03
C VAL A 157 2.35 2.13 9.84
N MET A 158 3.56 2.60 9.57
CA MET A 158 4.80 1.97 10.04
C MET A 158 4.92 1.82 11.56
N HIS A 159 4.25 2.67 12.32
CA HIS A 159 4.25 2.62 13.80
C HIS A 159 3.44 1.45 14.39
N HIS A 160 2.70 0.71 13.56
CA HIS A 160 2.03 -0.53 13.97
C HIS A 160 2.96 -1.76 13.95
N ASP A 161 4.11 -1.67 13.28
CA ASP A 161 5.13 -2.73 13.32
C ASP A 161 5.98 -2.59 14.59
N ALA A 162 6.40 -3.72 15.15
CA ALA A 162 7.27 -3.76 16.33
C ALA A 162 8.62 -3.09 16.07
N ASP A 163 9.12 -3.12 14.83
CA ASP A 163 10.33 -2.45 14.37
C ASP A 163 10.00 -1.44 13.26
N THR A 164 9.49 -0.28 13.67
CA THR A 164 9.19 0.84 12.76
C THR A 164 10.40 1.24 11.91
N ARG A 165 11.62 1.15 12.46
CA ARG A 165 12.85 1.51 11.76
C ARG A 165 13.15 0.54 10.62
N ALA A 166 12.99 -0.76 10.85
CA ALA A 166 13.19 -1.77 9.80
C ALA A 166 12.20 -1.58 8.65
N VAL A 167 10.92 -1.26 8.94
CA VAL A 167 9.93 -0.96 7.91
C VAL A 167 10.32 0.29 7.12
N PHE A 168 10.74 1.36 7.80
CA PHE A 168 11.20 2.59 7.13
C PHE A 168 12.39 2.32 6.21
N ASP A 169 13.41 1.63 6.70
CA ASP A 169 14.63 1.33 5.91
C ASP A 169 14.30 0.42 4.71
N ALA A 170 13.36 -0.50 4.84
CA ALA A 170 12.90 -1.35 3.75
C ALA A 170 12.15 -0.55 2.68
N VAL A 171 11.21 0.32 3.07
CA VAL A 171 10.41 1.13 2.15
C VAL A 171 11.24 2.21 1.47
N ALA A 172 12.20 2.81 2.17
CA ALA A 172 13.08 3.85 1.61
C ALA A 172 13.90 3.38 0.40
N ARG A 173 14.17 2.06 0.28
CA ARG A 173 14.92 1.48 -0.86
C ARG A 173 14.21 1.61 -2.19
N PHE A 174 12.90 1.84 -2.20
CA PHE A 174 12.10 1.95 -3.42
C PHE A 174 12.12 3.35 -4.03
N VAL A 175 12.57 4.36 -3.26
CA VAL A 175 12.75 5.73 -3.77
C VAL A 175 13.93 5.78 -4.74
N LYS A 176 13.72 6.23 -5.95
CA LYS A 176 14.80 6.41 -6.93
C LYS A 176 15.73 7.59 -6.57
N PRO A 177 16.96 7.63 -7.06
CA PRO A 177 17.82 8.81 -6.89
C PRO A 177 17.10 10.10 -7.33
N GLY A 178 17.05 11.09 -6.42
CA GLY A 178 16.31 12.33 -6.64
C GLY A 178 14.81 12.28 -6.38
N GLY A 179 14.26 11.10 -6.07
CA GLY A 179 12.87 10.92 -5.64
C GLY A 179 12.61 11.43 -4.23
N LYS A 180 11.37 11.38 -3.81
CA LYS A 180 10.93 11.87 -2.50
C LYS A 180 10.29 10.75 -1.66
N LEU A 181 10.47 10.81 -0.34
CA LEU A 181 9.79 9.95 0.64
C LEU A 181 9.04 10.81 1.65
N ALA A 182 7.76 10.52 1.84
CA ALA A 182 6.95 11.13 2.89
C ALA A 182 6.45 10.06 3.87
N VAL A 183 6.74 10.23 5.16
CA VAL A 183 6.27 9.32 6.21
C VAL A 183 5.55 10.11 7.28
N TRP A 184 4.31 9.71 7.57
CA TRP A 184 3.53 10.31 8.64
C TRP A 184 3.21 9.27 9.71
N LEU A 185 3.61 9.55 10.97
CA LEU A 185 3.45 8.65 12.11
C LEU A 185 2.64 9.34 13.22
N TYR A 186 1.90 8.55 13.99
CA TYR A 186 1.25 9.05 15.20
C TYR A 186 2.29 9.41 16.27
N ARG A 187 2.04 10.51 16.98
CA ARG A 187 2.88 10.90 18.12
C ARG A 187 2.69 9.92 19.27
N ARG A 188 3.76 9.47 19.90
CA ARG A 188 3.75 8.53 21.04
C ARG A 188 2.86 8.98 22.21
N ASN A 189 2.58 10.29 22.35
CA ASN A 189 1.76 10.85 23.43
C ASN A 189 0.26 10.89 23.13
N GLN A 190 -0.21 10.51 21.94
CA GLN A 190 -1.64 10.43 21.62
C GLN A 190 -2.31 9.16 22.19
N PHE A 191 -1.54 8.22 22.73
CA PHE A 191 -2.07 7.01 23.40
C PHE A 191 -3.09 7.34 24.51
N TRP A 192 -2.89 8.44 25.24
CA TRP A 192 -3.82 8.89 26.27
C TRP A 192 -5.14 9.43 25.70
N GLN A 193 -5.11 10.11 24.56
CA GLN A 193 -6.31 10.62 23.90
C GLN A 193 -7.12 9.48 23.28
N GLU A 194 -6.48 8.49 22.67
CA GLU A 194 -7.15 7.30 22.17
C GLU A 194 -7.76 6.47 23.30
N TRP A 195 -7.06 6.31 24.41
CA TRP A 195 -7.58 5.62 25.59
C TRP A 195 -8.80 6.34 26.17
N ILE A 196 -8.78 7.66 26.27
CA ILE A 196 -9.91 8.50 26.72
C ILE A 196 -11.07 8.37 25.71
N ASN A 197 -10.81 8.48 24.43
CA ASN A 197 -11.84 8.35 23.38
C ASN A 197 -12.48 6.96 23.35
N ASN A 198 -11.70 5.90 23.53
CA ASN A 198 -12.19 4.54 23.62
C ASN A 198 -12.99 4.28 24.91
N ALA A 199 -12.57 4.87 26.02
CA ALA A 199 -13.30 4.80 27.28
C ALA A 199 -14.64 5.55 27.22
N LEU A 200 -14.70 6.68 26.51
CA LEU A 200 -15.93 7.45 26.29
C LEU A 200 -16.87 6.72 25.33
N ARG A 201 -16.37 6.13 24.24
CA ARG A 201 -17.18 5.34 23.29
C ARG A 201 -17.84 4.10 23.92
N ARG A 202 -17.18 3.47 24.91
CA ARG A 202 -17.75 2.32 25.66
C ARG A 202 -18.87 2.70 26.62
N ARG A 203 -19.06 3.99 26.92
CA ARG A 203 -20.13 4.49 27.78
C ARG A 203 -21.36 5.00 27.05
N THR A 204 -21.29 5.08 25.70
CA THR A 204 -22.39 5.60 24.86
C THR A 204 -23.04 4.50 23.99
N THR A 205 -22.73 3.24 24.23
CA THR A 205 -23.44 2.04 23.77
C THR A 205 -23.98 1.30 24.98
#